data_222bad6477bb3f8feb513c248f9c5872
#
_entry.id   222bad6477bb3f8feb513c248f9c5872
#
_cell.length_a   1.000
_cell.length_b   1.000
_cell.length_c   1.000
_cell.angle_alpha   90.00
_cell.angle_beta   90.00
_cell.angle_gamma   90.00
#
_symmetry.space_group_name_H-M   'P 1'
#
loop_
_entity.id
_entity.type
_entity.pdbx_description
1 polymer ?
#
loop_
_entity_poly.entity_id
_entity_poly.type
_entity_poly.pdbx_seq_one_letter_code
_entity_poly.pdbx_strand_id
1 'polypeptide(L)'
;MFDTLFLDRDGVINKKLEGRYVTNFDEFVFVKNSDIAIRKLHKIFKRILIVTNQQGIGKGIMTEDDLNLLHMQMQRKLNVDFDLIDKIYFCPCLEGNSCNCRKPK
;
A
#
# COMPACT_ATOMS: atom_id res chain seq x y z
N MET A 1 8.81 3.68 22.71
CA MET A 1 7.99 3.32 21.53
C MET A 1 7.81 4.54 20.65
N PHE A 2 8.08 4.40 19.39
CA PHE A 2 7.87 5.48 18.41
C PHE A 2 6.38 5.61 18.10
N ASP A 3 5.96 6.79 17.67
CA ASP A 3 4.53 7.06 17.47
C ASP A 3 3.99 6.49 16.17
N THR A 4 4.36 7.04 15.03
CA THR A 4 3.75 6.67 13.75
C THR A 4 4.81 6.45 12.68
N LEU A 5 4.66 5.35 11.93
CA LEU A 5 5.51 5.03 10.79
C LEU A 5 4.69 5.18 9.51
N PHE A 6 5.21 5.92 8.55
CA PHE A 6 4.62 6.06 7.21
C PHE A 6 5.42 5.25 6.21
N LEU A 7 4.73 4.45 5.43
CA LEU A 7 5.36 3.61 4.40
C LEU A 7 4.71 3.84 3.05
N ASP A 8 5.51 3.76 2.00
CA ASP A 8 5.01 3.60 0.65
C ASP A 8 4.67 2.13 0.43
N ARG A 9 3.83 1.82 -0.55
CA ARG A 9 3.48 0.42 -0.86
C ARG A 9 4.36 -0.14 -1.97
N ASP A 10 4.19 0.39 -3.20
CA ASP A 10 4.89 -0.15 -4.38
C ASP A 10 6.39 0.15 -4.29
N GLY A 11 7.19 -0.89 -4.39
CA GLY A 11 8.64 -0.80 -4.27
C GLY A 11 9.17 -0.91 -2.85
N VAL A 12 8.30 -0.83 -1.84
CA VAL A 12 8.68 -0.95 -0.43
C VAL A 12 8.08 -2.22 0.17
N ILE A 13 6.76 -2.38 0.07
CA ILE A 13 6.06 -3.56 0.60
C ILE A 13 5.94 -4.63 -0.46
N ASN A 14 5.50 -4.25 -1.65
CA ASN A 14 5.39 -5.17 -2.78
C ASN A 14 6.30 -4.74 -3.91
N LYS A 15 6.69 -5.71 -4.72
CA LYS A 15 7.51 -5.44 -5.90
C LYS A 15 6.71 -4.64 -6.90
N LYS A 16 7.33 -3.58 -7.44
CA LYS A 16 6.74 -2.74 -8.45
C LYS A 16 6.79 -3.47 -9.79
N LEU A 17 5.67 -3.46 -10.52
CA LEU A 17 5.63 -4.04 -11.86
C LEU A 17 6.13 -3.02 -12.88
N GLU A 18 6.98 -3.47 -13.79
CA GLU A 18 7.52 -2.59 -14.82
C GLU A 18 6.46 -2.35 -15.89
N GLY A 19 6.19 -1.06 -16.15
CA GLY A 19 5.26 -0.66 -17.20
C GLY A 19 3.80 -0.87 -16.92
N ARG A 20 3.43 -1.32 -15.72
CA ARG A 20 2.02 -1.51 -15.37
C ARG A 20 1.81 -1.48 -13.86
N TYR A 21 0.54 -1.54 -13.44
CA TYR A 21 0.15 -1.46 -12.03
C TYR A 21 -0.28 -2.82 -11.51
N VAL A 22 -0.08 -3.04 -10.20
CA VAL A 22 -0.62 -4.21 -9.52
C VAL A 22 -2.12 -3.97 -9.35
N THR A 23 -2.95 -4.78 -10.00
CA THR A 23 -4.41 -4.61 -9.99
C THR A 23 -5.14 -5.68 -9.20
N ASN A 24 -4.47 -6.77 -8.85
CA ASN A 24 -5.06 -7.84 -8.04
C ASN A 24 -3.97 -8.53 -7.24
N PHE A 25 -4.38 -9.37 -6.29
CA PHE A 25 -3.43 -10.00 -5.38
C PHE A 25 -2.56 -11.07 -6.04
N ASP A 26 -2.99 -11.64 -7.16
CA ASP A 26 -2.16 -12.59 -7.91
C ASP A 26 -0.90 -11.93 -8.43
N GLU A 27 -0.95 -10.64 -8.69
CA GLU A 27 0.19 -9.84 -9.15
C GLU A 27 1.00 -9.24 -8.00
N PHE A 28 0.52 -9.38 -6.76
CA PHE A 28 1.13 -8.76 -5.59
C PHE A 28 2.21 -9.68 -5.04
N VAL A 29 3.46 -9.25 -5.14
CA VAL A 29 4.60 -10.01 -4.61
C VAL A 29 5.31 -9.15 -3.58
N PHE A 30 5.40 -9.64 -2.35
CA PHE A 30 6.10 -8.91 -1.30
C PHE A 30 7.58 -8.74 -1.65
N VAL A 31 8.11 -7.55 -1.39
CA VAL A 31 9.56 -7.34 -1.43
C VAL A 31 10.16 -8.28 -0.38
N LYS A 32 11.30 -8.89 -0.71
CA LYS A 32 11.91 -9.90 0.15
C LYS A 32 12.02 -9.40 1.58
N ASN A 33 11.46 -10.15 2.52
CA ASN A 33 11.45 -9.87 3.95
C ASN A 33 10.65 -8.64 4.39
N SER A 34 9.89 -8.00 3.49
CA SER A 34 9.08 -6.83 3.87
C SER A 34 7.99 -7.23 4.86
N ASP A 35 7.37 -8.38 4.70
CA ASP A 35 6.36 -8.89 5.62
C ASP A 35 6.95 -9.11 7.03
N ILE A 36 8.14 -9.68 7.10
CA ILE A 36 8.85 -9.90 8.37
C ILE A 36 9.19 -8.55 9.01
N ALA A 37 9.67 -7.59 8.21
CA ALA A 37 10.02 -6.27 8.70
C ALA A 37 8.81 -5.55 9.28
N ILE A 38 7.67 -5.62 8.59
CA ILE A 38 6.43 -4.96 9.05
C ILE A 38 5.97 -5.57 10.37
N ARG A 39 6.04 -6.88 10.52
CA ARG A 39 5.67 -7.54 11.78
C ARG A 39 6.55 -7.08 12.93
N LYS A 40 7.84 -6.88 12.69
CA LYS A 40 8.77 -6.35 13.70
C LYS A 40 8.49 -4.89 14.00
N LEU A 41 8.24 -4.09 12.98
CA LEU A 41 7.98 -2.66 13.15
C LEU A 41 6.67 -2.41 13.90
N HIS A 42 5.69 -3.29 13.76
CA HIS A 42 4.42 -3.19 14.48
C HIS A 42 4.62 -3.21 16.00
N LYS A 43 5.70 -3.83 16.48
CA LYS A 43 6.02 -3.87 17.90
C LYS A 43 6.72 -2.61 18.39
N ILE A 44 7.24 -1.80 17.48
CA ILE A 44 8.02 -0.60 17.79
C ILE A 44 7.18 0.66 17.65
N PHE A 45 6.33 0.72 16.63
CA PHE A 45 5.49 1.88 16.35
C PHE A 45 4.07 1.67 16.86
N LYS A 46 3.47 2.74 17.37
CA LYS A 46 2.06 2.70 17.79
C LYS A 46 1.15 2.54 16.60
N ARG A 47 1.49 3.13 15.46
CA ARG A 47 0.71 3.09 14.24
C ARG A 47 1.60 2.94 13.03
N ILE A 48 1.14 2.13 12.08
CA ILE A 48 1.77 2.02 10.77
C ILE A 48 0.75 2.43 9.73
N LEU A 49 1.10 3.42 8.91
CA LEU A 49 0.23 3.95 7.87
C LEU A 49 0.91 3.78 6.52
N ILE A 50 0.11 3.47 5.50
CA ILE A 50 0.58 3.45 4.13
C ILE A 50 0.04 4.69 3.41
N VAL A 51 0.91 5.36 2.66
CA VAL A 51 0.53 6.46 1.77
C VAL A 51 1.05 6.11 0.39
N THR A 52 0.15 5.87 -0.55
CA THR A 52 0.54 5.35 -1.87
C THR A 52 -0.18 6.07 -3.00
N ASN A 53 0.52 6.31 -4.10
CA ASN A 53 -0.09 6.82 -5.33
C ASN A 53 -0.56 5.63 -6.17
N GLN A 54 -1.83 5.65 -6.60
CA GLN A 54 -2.43 4.56 -7.37
C GLN A 54 -3.11 5.12 -8.61
N GLN A 55 -2.30 5.51 -9.58
CA GLN A 55 -2.79 6.11 -10.83
C GLN A 55 -3.62 5.15 -11.67
N GLY A 56 -3.51 3.84 -11.42
CA GLY A 56 -4.31 2.84 -12.12
C GLY A 56 -5.81 3.10 -12.01
N ILE A 57 -6.27 3.68 -10.89
CA ILE A 57 -7.68 4.05 -10.73
C ILE A 57 -8.01 5.22 -11.64
N GLY A 58 -7.19 6.26 -11.64
CA GLY A 58 -7.40 7.43 -12.50
C GLY A 58 -7.34 7.09 -14.00
N LYS A 59 -6.59 6.06 -14.36
CA LYS A 59 -6.50 5.60 -15.76
C LYS A 59 -7.59 4.60 -16.13
N GLY A 60 -8.47 4.23 -15.18
CA GLY A 60 -9.53 3.26 -15.43
C GLY A 60 -9.08 1.82 -15.52
N ILE A 61 -7.88 1.50 -15.08
CA ILE A 61 -7.31 0.15 -15.13
C ILE A 61 -7.87 -0.70 -14.01
N MET A 62 -8.18 -0.07 -12.87
CA MET A 62 -8.77 -0.74 -11.72
C MET A 62 -9.72 0.21 -11.00
N THR A 63 -10.61 -0.33 -10.18
CA THR A 63 -11.55 0.46 -9.38
C THR A 63 -11.04 0.60 -7.95
N GLU A 64 -11.68 1.51 -7.19
CA GLU A 64 -11.39 1.62 -5.75
C GLU A 64 -11.74 0.32 -5.02
N ASP A 65 -12.80 -0.37 -5.45
CA ASP A 65 -13.17 -1.65 -4.84
C ASP A 65 -12.09 -2.71 -5.08
N ASP A 66 -11.51 -2.72 -6.29
CA ASP A 66 -10.39 -3.61 -6.60
C ASP A 66 -9.20 -3.33 -5.68
N LEU A 67 -8.90 -2.06 -5.47
CA LEU A 67 -7.79 -1.66 -4.61
C LEU A 67 -8.05 -2.02 -3.15
N ASN A 68 -9.27 -1.80 -2.67
CA ASN A 68 -9.63 -2.13 -1.30
C ASN A 68 -9.55 -3.64 -1.06
N LEU A 69 -9.97 -4.45 -2.03
CA LEU A 69 -9.85 -5.90 -1.93
C LEU A 69 -8.38 -6.33 -1.89
N LEU A 70 -7.57 -5.74 -2.75
CA LEU A 70 -6.13 -6.01 -2.78
C LEU A 70 -5.49 -5.72 -1.42
N HIS A 71 -5.81 -4.56 -0.84
CA HIS A 71 -5.26 -4.16 0.44
C HIS A 71 -5.74 -5.07 1.58
N MET A 72 -6.99 -5.51 1.52
CA MET A 72 -7.52 -6.45 2.51
C MET A 72 -6.75 -7.78 2.45
N GLN A 73 -6.51 -8.27 1.25
CA GLN A 73 -5.75 -9.51 1.06
C GLN A 73 -4.30 -9.36 1.52
N MET A 74 -3.69 -8.20 1.28
CA MET A 74 -2.35 -7.88 1.78
C MET A 74 -2.32 -7.93 3.32
N GLN A 75 -3.29 -7.30 3.97
CA GLN A 75 -3.39 -7.28 5.42
C GLN A 75 -3.51 -8.71 5.99
N ARG A 76 -4.35 -9.55 5.36
CA ARG A 76 -4.53 -10.94 5.79
C ARG A 76 -3.27 -11.75 5.64
N LYS A 77 -2.47 -11.47 4.63
CA LYS A 77 -1.19 -12.15 4.43
C LYS A 77 -0.18 -11.73 5.49
N LEU A 78 -0.25 -10.48 5.95
CA LEU A 78 0.62 -9.97 7.01
C LEU A 78 0.23 -10.56 8.37
N ASN A 79 -1.07 -10.59 8.66
CA ASN A 79 -1.59 -11.17 9.91
C ASN A 79 -3.08 -11.49 9.73
N VAL A 80 -3.47 -12.72 10.07
CA VAL A 80 -4.86 -13.17 9.87
C VAL A 80 -5.80 -12.69 10.96
N ASP A 81 -5.29 -12.33 12.14
CA ASP A 81 -6.12 -12.01 13.30
C ASP A 81 -6.53 -10.53 13.35
N PHE A 82 -5.64 -9.63 12.94
CA PHE A 82 -5.91 -8.20 12.96
C PHE A 82 -4.98 -7.48 11.97
N ASP A 83 -5.36 -6.26 11.61
CA ASP A 83 -4.58 -5.46 10.66
C ASP A 83 -3.33 -4.90 11.35
N LEU A 84 -2.15 -5.23 10.80
CA LEU A 84 -0.89 -4.65 11.26
C LEU A 84 -0.72 -3.22 10.79
N ILE A 85 -1.31 -2.91 9.63
CA ILE A 85 -1.30 -1.56 9.07
C ILE A 85 -2.61 -0.90 9.47
N ASP A 86 -2.52 0.21 10.20
CA ASP A 86 -3.69 0.83 10.81
C ASP A 86 -4.57 1.53 9.79
N LYS A 87 -3.96 2.13 8.76
CA LYS A 87 -4.73 2.79 7.71
C LYS A 87 -3.90 2.89 6.44
N ILE A 88 -4.60 2.85 5.30
CA ILE A 88 -3.99 2.98 3.99
C ILE A 88 -4.64 4.15 3.29
N TYR A 89 -3.83 5.16 2.96
CA TYR A 89 -4.25 6.32 2.19
C TYR A 89 -3.76 6.14 0.76
N PHE A 90 -4.64 6.35 -0.21
CA PHE A 90 -4.23 6.27 -1.60
C PHE A 90 -4.71 7.47 -2.38
N CYS A 91 -3.95 7.83 -3.42
CA CYS A 91 -4.31 8.91 -4.32
C CYS A 91 -4.51 8.31 -5.71
N PRO A 92 -5.73 8.35 -6.27
CA PRO A 92 -6.00 7.78 -7.59
C PRO A 92 -5.67 8.72 -8.74
N CYS A 93 -5.27 9.93 -8.46
CA CYS A 93 -5.12 10.98 -9.46
C CYS A 93 -3.94 10.75 -10.38
N LEU A 94 -4.11 11.11 -11.65
CA LEU A 94 -3.05 11.03 -12.65
C LEU A 94 -1.97 12.08 -12.38
N GLU A 95 -0.75 11.75 -12.82
CA GLU A 95 0.35 12.70 -12.78
C GLU A 95 0.02 13.91 -13.64
N GLY A 96 0.33 15.11 -13.11
CA GLY A 96 0.01 16.36 -13.78
C GLY A 96 -1.33 16.96 -13.43
N ASN A 97 -2.21 16.21 -12.77
CA ASN A 97 -3.48 16.74 -12.28
C ASN A 97 -3.25 17.55 -10.99
N SER A 98 -4.12 18.55 -10.75
CA SER A 98 -4.03 19.38 -9.54
C SER A 98 -4.66 18.68 -8.36
N CYS A 99 -4.20 17.48 -8.05
CA CYS A 99 -4.75 16.65 -6.99
C CYS A 99 -3.87 16.78 -5.75
N ASN A 100 -4.46 17.18 -4.63
CA ASN A 100 -3.72 17.43 -3.40
C ASN A 100 -3.26 16.16 -2.68
N CYS A 101 -3.83 15.02 -3.03
CA CYS A 101 -3.49 13.77 -2.35
C CYS A 101 -2.26 13.07 -2.92
N ARG A 102 -1.78 13.50 -4.09
CA ARG A 102 -0.66 12.84 -4.78
C ARG A 102 0.68 13.18 -4.13
N LYS A 103 1.53 12.18 -3.94
CA LYS A 103 2.90 12.38 -3.49
C LYS A 103 3.79 12.87 -4.63
N PRO A 104 4.82 13.65 -4.34
CA PRO A 104 5.13 14.27 -3.04
C PRO A 104 4.31 15.53 -2.80
N LYS A 105 3.78 15.67 -1.60
CA LYS A 105 3.00 16.83 -1.18
C LYS A 105 3.41 17.26 0.21
#